data_d344fdb3696f50c6dbf299fd4ec56b6d
#
_entry.id   d344fdb3696f50c6dbf299fd4ec56b6d
#
_cell.length_a   1.000
_cell.length_b   1.000
_cell.length_c   1.000
_cell.angle_alpha   90.00
_cell.angle_beta   90.00
_cell.angle_gamma   90.00
#
_symmetry.space_group_name_H-M   'P 1'
#
loop_
_entity.id
_entity.type
_entity.pdbx_description
1 polymer ?
#
loop_
_entity_poly.entity_id
_entity_poly.type
_entity_poly.pdbx_seq_one_letter_code
_entity_poly.pdbx_strand_id
1 'polypeptide(L)'
;MVQPDFWDDQQKAQGLINEGNGLKDLVNEYKSLLESQENLELTLELVKEEPDEELQKDLEEELGDLVKRLNDYELQLLLSEEHDKNNAILELHPGAGGTESQDWGSMLLRMYTRWGEKRGFKVETLDYLPGDEAGIKSVTLAIKGHNAYGYLKAEKGVHRLVRISPFDSSGRRHTSFVSCEVMPEFNEEIEIDIRTEDLKIDTYRASGAGGQHINTTDSAVRITHLPTNVVVTCQSERSQIKNRESAMKMLKAKLYQKRIEEQEQELAEIRGEQKEIGWGSQIRSYVFHPYSMVKDHRTNTESGNVQGVMDGDIDPFINAYLRSKIK
;
A
#
# COMPACT_ATOMS: atom_id res chain seq x y z
N MET A 1 -12.92 -24.40 18.49
CA MET A 1 -13.39 -25.40 17.52
C MET A 1 -14.14 -26.57 18.14
N VAL A 2 -13.99 -26.85 19.44
CA VAL A 2 -14.63 -27.99 20.13
C VAL A 2 -15.98 -27.63 20.80
N GLN A 3 -16.32 -26.33 20.87
CA GLN A 3 -17.59 -25.90 21.44
C GLN A 3 -18.76 -26.13 20.47
N PRO A 4 -19.92 -26.62 20.94
CA PRO A 4 -21.08 -26.93 20.08
C PRO A 4 -21.55 -25.73 19.26
N ASP A 5 -21.46 -24.53 19.83
CA ASP A 5 -21.99 -23.28 19.24
C ASP A 5 -20.98 -22.57 18.32
N PHE A 6 -19.80 -23.19 18.06
CA PHE A 6 -18.73 -22.59 17.23
C PHE A 6 -19.15 -22.34 15.78
N TRP A 7 -20.06 -23.16 15.26
CA TRP A 7 -20.51 -23.12 13.88
C TRP A 7 -21.84 -22.37 13.68
N ASP A 8 -22.44 -21.85 14.76
CA ASP A 8 -23.69 -21.11 14.66
C ASP A 8 -23.53 -19.77 13.95
N ASP A 9 -22.33 -19.18 14.02
CA ASP A 9 -21.93 -17.98 13.28
C ASP A 9 -20.76 -18.33 12.35
N GLN A 10 -21.08 -18.63 11.10
CA GLN A 10 -20.12 -19.11 10.12
C GLN A 10 -19.02 -18.08 9.80
N GLN A 11 -19.34 -16.77 9.84
CA GLN A 11 -18.39 -15.70 9.55
C GLN A 11 -17.39 -15.56 10.70
N LYS A 12 -17.87 -15.54 11.93
CA LYS A 12 -17.05 -15.48 13.14
C LYS A 12 -16.17 -16.72 13.29
N ALA A 13 -16.74 -17.89 12.99
CA ALA A 13 -15.97 -19.14 12.97
C ALA A 13 -14.83 -19.09 11.93
N GLN A 14 -15.11 -18.61 10.72
CA GLN A 14 -14.09 -18.45 9.67
C GLN A 14 -13.02 -17.44 10.06
N GLY A 15 -13.38 -16.31 10.69
CA GLY A 15 -12.44 -15.32 11.21
C GLY A 15 -11.48 -15.94 12.24
N LEU A 16 -12.01 -16.67 13.24
CA LEU A 16 -11.20 -17.37 14.25
C LEU A 16 -10.31 -18.48 13.66
N ILE A 17 -10.79 -19.18 12.63
CA ILE A 17 -9.98 -20.19 11.91
C ILE A 17 -8.81 -19.51 11.18
N ASN A 18 -9.07 -18.43 10.49
CA ASN A 18 -8.04 -17.67 9.76
C ASN A 18 -7.00 -17.09 10.72
N GLU A 19 -7.41 -16.53 11.85
CA GLU A 19 -6.52 -16.04 12.89
C GLU A 19 -5.67 -17.18 13.48
N GLY A 20 -6.30 -18.30 13.82
CA GLY A 20 -5.60 -19.47 14.33
C GLY A 20 -4.60 -20.06 13.32
N ASN A 21 -4.92 -20.06 12.03
CA ASN A 21 -4.00 -20.48 10.98
C ASN A 21 -2.82 -19.49 10.85
N GLY A 22 -3.08 -18.18 10.87
CA GLY A 22 -2.02 -17.18 10.82
C GLY A 22 -1.02 -17.30 11.99
N LEU A 23 -1.52 -17.51 13.23
CA LEU A 23 -0.66 -17.75 14.38
C LEU A 23 0.14 -19.06 14.26
N LYS A 24 -0.48 -20.10 13.71
CA LYS A 24 0.18 -21.38 13.49
C LYS A 24 1.29 -21.26 12.45
N ASP A 25 1.06 -20.49 11.39
CA ASP A 25 2.04 -20.25 10.34
C ASP A 25 3.25 -19.46 10.89
N LEU A 26 3.01 -18.45 11.73
CA LEU A 26 4.09 -17.72 12.43
C LEU A 26 4.93 -18.67 13.33
N VAL A 27 4.28 -19.55 14.10
CA VAL A 27 4.98 -20.50 14.95
C VAL A 27 5.76 -21.54 14.13
N ASN A 28 5.20 -21.99 13.02
CA ASN A 28 5.87 -22.93 12.13
C ASN A 28 7.09 -22.31 11.45
N GLU A 29 6.96 -21.05 10.99
CA GLU A 29 8.09 -20.32 10.40
C GLU A 29 9.20 -20.09 11.43
N TYR A 30 8.88 -19.73 12.67
CA TYR A 30 9.86 -19.63 13.74
C TYR A 30 10.62 -20.92 13.97
N LYS A 31 9.91 -22.07 14.04
CA LYS A 31 10.53 -23.39 14.19
C LYS A 31 11.44 -23.74 13.01
N SER A 32 10.98 -23.43 11.79
CA SER A 32 11.77 -23.64 10.56
C SER A 32 13.05 -22.80 10.54
N LEU A 33 12.99 -21.55 11.03
CA LEU A 33 14.16 -20.69 11.17
C LEU A 33 15.17 -21.25 12.19
N LEU A 34 14.70 -21.76 13.34
CA LEU A 34 15.56 -22.40 14.33
C LEU A 34 16.23 -23.65 13.76
N GLU A 35 15.48 -24.51 13.07
CA GLU A 35 16.01 -25.72 12.45
C GLU A 35 17.06 -25.38 11.37
N SER A 36 16.82 -24.34 10.57
CA SER A 36 17.81 -23.84 9.60
C SER A 36 19.06 -23.32 10.28
N GLN A 37 18.93 -22.60 11.41
CA GLN A 37 20.08 -22.13 12.20
C GLN A 37 20.90 -23.30 12.73
N GLU A 38 20.26 -24.31 13.35
CA GLU A 38 20.94 -25.51 13.89
C GLU A 38 21.69 -26.25 12.77
N ASN A 39 21.08 -26.41 11.60
CA ASN A 39 21.72 -27.05 10.45
C ASN A 39 22.94 -26.24 9.96
N LEU A 40 22.84 -24.91 9.85
CA LEU A 40 23.96 -24.06 9.48
C LEU A 40 25.12 -24.12 10.48
N GLU A 41 24.83 -24.19 11.79
CA GLU A 41 25.86 -24.36 12.84
C GLU A 41 26.61 -25.67 12.67
N LEU A 42 25.91 -26.78 12.43
CA LEU A 42 26.48 -28.07 12.16
C LEU A 42 27.35 -28.10 10.89
N THR A 43 26.85 -27.50 9.81
CA THR A 43 27.60 -27.38 8.55
C THR A 43 28.86 -26.52 8.72
N LEU A 44 28.78 -25.45 9.51
CA LEU A 44 29.91 -24.58 9.82
C LEU A 44 31.01 -25.36 10.62
N GLU A 45 30.61 -26.21 11.54
CA GLU A 45 31.55 -27.07 12.28
C GLU A 45 32.26 -28.06 11.35
N LEU A 46 31.52 -28.67 10.42
CA LEU A 46 32.09 -29.58 9.42
C LEU A 46 33.09 -28.86 8.50
N VAL A 47 32.76 -27.69 8.02
CA VAL A 47 33.68 -26.85 7.16
C VAL A 47 34.95 -26.49 7.94
N LYS A 48 34.86 -26.25 9.24
CA LYS A 48 36.03 -25.93 10.07
C LYS A 48 36.96 -27.16 10.29
N GLU A 49 36.37 -28.34 10.39
CA GLU A 49 37.14 -29.57 10.57
C GLU A 49 37.78 -30.06 9.25
N GLU A 50 37.04 -29.97 8.16
CA GLU A 50 37.46 -30.38 6.82
C GLU A 50 37.09 -29.33 5.80
N PRO A 51 38.04 -28.40 5.46
CA PRO A 51 37.80 -27.31 4.52
C PRO A 51 37.46 -27.83 3.13
N ASP A 52 36.24 -27.56 2.66
CA ASP A 52 35.73 -27.87 1.33
C ASP A 52 35.14 -26.59 0.72
N GLU A 53 35.63 -26.17 -0.47
CA GLU A 53 35.21 -24.95 -1.14
C GLU A 53 33.74 -25.03 -1.60
N GLU A 54 33.23 -26.20 -1.98
CA GLU A 54 31.86 -26.40 -2.41
C GLU A 54 30.91 -26.28 -1.21
N LEU A 55 31.23 -26.95 -0.11
CA LEU A 55 30.48 -26.90 1.15
C LEU A 55 30.47 -25.47 1.75
N GLN A 56 31.57 -24.73 1.62
CA GLN A 56 31.66 -23.34 2.05
C GLN A 56 30.73 -22.43 1.24
N LYS A 57 30.66 -22.64 -0.07
CA LYS A 57 29.77 -21.86 -0.93
C LYS A 57 28.29 -22.14 -0.61
N ASP A 58 27.93 -23.41 -0.43
CA ASP A 58 26.57 -23.80 -0.02
C ASP A 58 26.19 -23.17 1.31
N LEU A 59 27.10 -23.16 2.29
CA LEU A 59 26.91 -22.51 3.59
C LEU A 59 26.66 -21.01 3.45
N GLU A 60 27.39 -20.31 2.57
CA GLU A 60 27.20 -18.87 2.31
C GLU A 60 25.83 -18.60 1.67
N GLU A 61 25.37 -19.44 0.74
CA GLU A 61 24.06 -19.33 0.11
C GLU A 61 22.93 -19.59 1.11
N GLU A 62 23.02 -20.68 1.90
CA GLU A 62 22.04 -21.00 2.96
C GLU A 62 21.96 -19.89 4.04
N LEU A 63 23.11 -19.32 4.44
CA LEU A 63 23.17 -18.22 5.38
C LEU A 63 22.46 -16.97 4.81
N GLY A 64 22.67 -16.68 3.53
CA GLY A 64 22.01 -15.59 2.83
C GLY A 64 20.48 -15.76 2.84
N ASP A 65 20.00 -16.96 2.56
CA ASP A 65 18.58 -17.30 2.59
C ASP A 65 17.99 -17.24 4.00
N LEU A 66 18.70 -17.74 5.01
CA LEU A 66 18.27 -17.65 6.41
C LEU A 66 18.14 -16.19 6.87
N VAL A 67 19.12 -15.34 6.55
CA VAL A 67 19.09 -13.91 6.90
C VAL A 67 17.89 -13.22 6.23
N LYS A 68 17.61 -13.53 4.97
CA LYS A 68 16.45 -13.00 4.25
C LYS A 68 15.13 -13.42 4.91
N ARG A 69 14.96 -14.71 5.18
CA ARG A 69 13.77 -15.27 5.86
C ARG A 69 13.58 -14.67 7.26
N LEU A 70 14.66 -14.50 8.02
CA LEU A 70 14.62 -13.90 9.35
C LEU A 70 14.16 -12.42 9.28
N ASN A 71 14.65 -11.67 8.31
CA ASN A 71 14.19 -10.30 8.07
C ASN A 71 12.70 -10.23 7.71
N ASP A 72 12.22 -11.13 6.87
CA ASP A 72 10.82 -11.20 6.49
C ASP A 72 9.93 -11.61 7.68
N TYR A 73 10.38 -12.54 8.50
CA TYR A 73 9.70 -12.95 9.74
C TYR A 73 9.64 -11.81 10.76
N GLU A 74 10.74 -11.08 10.97
CA GLU A 74 10.78 -9.89 11.83
C GLU A 74 9.73 -8.87 11.39
N LEU A 75 9.65 -8.61 10.08
CA LEU A 75 8.65 -7.68 9.52
C LEU A 75 7.22 -8.15 9.76
N GLN A 76 6.95 -9.45 9.63
CA GLN A 76 5.62 -10.00 9.93
C GLN A 76 5.24 -9.80 11.41
N LEU A 77 6.20 -9.91 12.34
CA LEU A 77 5.95 -9.63 13.75
C LEU A 77 5.66 -8.15 14.02
N LEU A 78 6.22 -7.24 13.22
CA LEU A 78 5.98 -5.80 13.33
C LEU A 78 4.60 -5.39 12.83
N LEU A 79 4.01 -6.17 11.93
CA LEU A 79 2.69 -5.96 11.38
C LEU A 79 1.63 -6.54 12.32
N SER A 80 1.56 -6.02 13.55
CA SER A 80 0.70 -6.50 14.64
C SER A 80 -0.47 -5.58 14.98
N GLU A 81 -0.59 -4.41 14.31
CA GLU A 81 -1.73 -3.52 14.49
C GLU A 81 -3.01 -4.15 13.95
N GLU A 82 -4.16 -3.75 14.49
CA GLU A 82 -5.47 -4.35 14.23
C GLU A 82 -5.80 -4.50 12.73
N HIS A 83 -5.40 -3.53 11.91
CA HIS A 83 -5.71 -3.50 10.47
C HIS A 83 -4.55 -3.90 9.57
N ASP A 84 -3.37 -4.22 10.11
CA ASP A 84 -2.20 -4.55 9.30
C ASP A 84 -2.42 -5.73 8.37
N LYS A 85 -3.24 -6.69 8.78
CA LYS A 85 -3.58 -7.91 8.01
C LYS A 85 -4.52 -7.66 6.83
N ASN A 86 -5.13 -6.47 6.76
CA ASN A 86 -6.14 -6.15 5.75
C ASN A 86 -5.52 -5.95 4.37
N ASN A 87 -6.35 -6.07 3.35
CA ASN A 87 -6.06 -5.53 2.03
C ASN A 87 -5.92 -4.01 2.10
N ALA A 88 -5.25 -3.41 1.13
CA ALA A 88 -5.07 -1.97 1.07
C ALA A 88 -5.86 -1.33 -0.07
N ILE A 89 -6.40 -0.15 0.19
CA ILE A 89 -6.86 0.80 -0.82
C ILE A 89 -5.81 1.90 -0.92
N LEU A 90 -5.22 2.08 -2.10
CA LEU A 90 -4.20 3.08 -2.37
C LEU A 90 -4.73 4.08 -3.38
N GLU A 91 -4.69 5.36 -3.04
CA GLU A 91 -5.10 6.45 -3.92
C GLU A 91 -3.91 7.35 -4.24
N LEU A 92 -3.75 7.70 -5.52
CA LEU A 92 -2.75 8.65 -5.99
C LEU A 92 -3.43 9.91 -6.52
N HIS A 93 -3.01 11.04 -5.99
CA HIS A 93 -3.50 12.36 -6.38
C HIS A 93 -2.33 13.26 -6.79
N PRO A 94 -2.11 13.47 -8.10
CA PRO A 94 -1.15 14.44 -8.58
C PRO A 94 -1.45 15.84 -8.04
N GLY A 95 -0.41 16.50 -7.50
CA GLY A 95 -0.48 17.84 -6.97
C GLY A 95 -0.29 18.92 -8.03
N ALA A 96 0.08 20.12 -7.59
CA ALA A 96 0.44 21.21 -8.49
C ALA A 96 1.63 20.82 -9.39
N GLY A 97 1.52 21.06 -10.69
CA GLY A 97 2.57 20.74 -11.67
C GLY A 97 2.03 20.39 -13.06
N GLY A 98 0.71 20.40 -13.25
CA GLY A 98 0.08 20.17 -14.57
C GLY A 98 0.42 18.76 -15.11
N THR A 99 0.69 18.68 -16.41
CA THR A 99 1.00 17.42 -17.12
C THR A 99 2.16 16.64 -16.49
N GLU A 100 3.18 17.34 -15.97
CA GLU A 100 4.34 16.71 -15.33
C GLU A 100 3.97 15.95 -14.05
N SER A 101 3.09 16.51 -13.21
CA SER A 101 2.62 15.83 -12.00
C SER A 101 1.68 14.66 -12.32
N GLN A 102 0.89 14.78 -13.39
CA GLN A 102 0.02 13.70 -13.87
C GLN A 102 0.83 12.53 -14.41
N ASP A 103 1.93 12.79 -15.13
CA ASP A 103 2.85 11.74 -15.58
C ASP A 103 3.58 11.10 -14.40
N TRP A 104 4.02 11.90 -13.41
CA TRP A 104 4.57 11.36 -12.17
C TRP A 104 3.61 10.42 -11.45
N GLY A 105 2.32 10.75 -11.41
CA GLY A 105 1.27 9.87 -10.89
C GLY A 105 1.22 8.53 -11.61
N SER A 106 1.35 8.51 -12.94
CA SER A 106 1.42 7.26 -13.73
C SER A 106 2.67 6.45 -13.43
N MET A 107 3.80 7.10 -13.21
CA MET A 107 5.03 6.41 -12.83
C MET A 107 4.89 5.72 -11.46
N LEU A 108 4.29 6.39 -10.48
CA LEU A 108 4.00 5.80 -9.17
C LEU A 108 2.97 4.66 -9.27
N LEU A 109 1.91 4.82 -10.06
CA LEU A 109 0.96 3.75 -10.34
C LEU A 109 1.65 2.47 -10.82
N ARG A 110 2.54 2.61 -11.80
CA ARG A 110 3.33 1.49 -12.32
C ARG A 110 4.23 0.89 -11.24
N MET A 111 4.90 1.72 -10.44
CA MET A 111 5.77 1.28 -9.35
C MET A 111 5.01 0.42 -8.33
N TYR A 112 3.85 0.90 -7.85
CA TYR A 112 3.04 0.15 -6.87
C TYR A 112 2.41 -1.11 -7.46
N THR A 113 1.98 -1.07 -8.71
CA THR A 113 1.47 -2.26 -9.42
C THR A 113 2.53 -3.34 -9.48
N ARG A 114 3.75 -3.00 -9.93
CA ARG A 114 4.86 -3.95 -10.02
C ARG A 114 5.31 -4.47 -8.65
N TRP A 115 5.34 -3.61 -7.65
CA TRP A 115 5.63 -4.04 -6.28
C TRP A 115 4.60 -5.06 -5.78
N GLY A 116 3.31 -4.79 -5.99
CA GLY A 116 2.23 -5.70 -5.59
C GLY A 116 2.34 -7.05 -6.31
N GLU A 117 2.58 -7.04 -7.62
CA GLU A 117 2.79 -8.26 -8.42
C GLU A 117 4.00 -9.08 -7.95
N LYS A 118 5.14 -8.42 -7.68
CA LYS A 118 6.35 -9.08 -7.15
C LYS A 118 6.11 -9.77 -5.80
N ARG A 119 5.25 -9.19 -4.96
CA ARG A 119 4.86 -9.78 -3.67
C ARG A 119 3.73 -10.82 -3.78
N GLY A 120 3.23 -11.09 -4.98
CA GLY A 120 2.14 -12.02 -5.21
C GLY A 120 0.78 -11.47 -4.79
N PHE A 121 0.66 -10.14 -4.61
CA PHE A 121 -0.61 -9.50 -4.33
C PHE A 121 -1.42 -9.33 -5.59
N LYS A 122 -2.75 -9.42 -5.47
CA LYS A 122 -3.65 -9.10 -6.56
C LYS A 122 -3.91 -7.59 -6.57
N VAL A 123 -3.53 -6.93 -7.66
CA VAL A 123 -3.74 -5.49 -7.85
C VAL A 123 -4.92 -5.26 -8.78
N GLU A 124 -5.93 -4.54 -8.32
CA GLU A 124 -7.12 -4.19 -9.08
C GLU A 124 -7.29 -2.67 -9.12
N THR A 125 -7.55 -2.12 -10.28
CA THR A 125 -7.88 -0.70 -10.43
C THR A 125 -9.37 -0.51 -10.16
N LEU A 126 -9.72 0.23 -9.11
CA LEU A 126 -11.11 0.55 -8.75
C LEU A 126 -11.62 1.79 -9.46
N ASP A 127 -10.78 2.81 -9.56
CA ASP A 127 -11.08 4.05 -10.28
C ASP A 127 -9.83 4.55 -11.00
N TYR A 128 -10.02 5.12 -12.19
CA TYR A 128 -8.95 5.66 -13.01
C TYR A 128 -9.44 6.86 -13.79
N LEU A 129 -8.86 8.01 -13.51
CA LEU A 129 -9.15 9.25 -14.23
C LEU A 129 -7.88 9.66 -15.00
N PRO A 130 -7.89 9.55 -16.35
CA PRO A 130 -6.72 9.90 -17.15
C PRO A 130 -6.46 11.40 -17.13
N GLY A 131 -5.21 11.79 -17.33
CA GLY A 131 -4.81 13.16 -17.61
C GLY A 131 -5.33 13.64 -18.97
N ASP A 132 -5.36 14.96 -19.18
CA ASP A 132 -5.86 15.53 -20.43
C ASP A 132 -4.86 15.31 -21.59
N GLU A 133 -3.57 15.39 -21.33
CA GLU A 133 -2.49 15.22 -22.32
C GLU A 133 -1.64 13.97 -22.05
N ALA A 134 -1.32 13.72 -20.78
CA ALA A 134 -0.54 12.56 -20.34
C ALA A 134 -0.83 12.24 -18.87
N GLY A 135 -0.48 11.03 -18.46
CA GLY A 135 -0.56 10.64 -17.06
C GLY A 135 -1.97 10.43 -16.53
N ILE A 136 -2.14 10.65 -15.25
CA ILE A 136 -3.40 10.46 -14.51
C ILE A 136 -3.78 11.71 -13.74
N LYS A 137 -5.07 11.96 -13.56
CA LYS A 137 -5.62 12.96 -12.62
C LYS A 137 -5.86 12.35 -11.25
N SER A 138 -6.25 11.10 -11.20
CA SER A 138 -6.35 10.28 -9.99
C SER A 138 -6.41 8.81 -10.35
N VAL A 139 -6.02 7.97 -9.41
CA VAL A 139 -6.21 6.52 -9.52
C VAL A 139 -6.44 5.96 -8.13
N THR A 140 -7.31 4.95 -8.05
CA THR A 140 -7.55 4.16 -6.84
C THR A 140 -7.29 2.70 -7.15
N LEU A 141 -6.41 2.09 -6.39
CA LEU A 141 -6.05 0.68 -6.48
C LEU A 141 -6.57 -0.07 -5.25
N ALA A 142 -7.10 -1.28 -5.45
CA ALA A 142 -7.21 -2.27 -4.40
C ALA A 142 -6.04 -3.25 -4.51
N ILE A 143 -5.24 -3.35 -3.47
CA ILE A 143 -4.10 -4.26 -3.38
C ILE A 143 -4.46 -5.32 -2.35
N LYS A 144 -4.75 -6.53 -2.85
CA LYS A 144 -5.30 -7.63 -2.08
C LYS A 144 -4.23 -8.67 -1.77
N GLY A 145 -4.04 -8.91 -0.50
CA GLY A 145 -3.09 -9.90 0.00
C GLY A 145 -2.86 -9.74 1.50
N HIS A 146 -2.29 -10.77 2.10
CA HIS A 146 -2.02 -10.75 3.53
C HIS A 146 -1.03 -9.64 3.89
N ASN A 147 -1.39 -8.81 4.87
CA ASN A 147 -0.62 -7.65 5.32
C ASN A 147 -0.39 -6.54 4.26
N ALA A 148 -1.18 -6.49 3.19
CA ALA A 148 -1.01 -5.47 2.16
C ALA A 148 -1.10 -4.04 2.74
N TYR A 149 -2.07 -3.78 3.61
CA TYR A 149 -2.19 -2.49 4.29
C TYR A 149 -1.01 -2.24 5.25
N GLY A 150 -0.63 -3.24 6.02
CA GLY A 150 0.49 -3.13 6.98
C GLY A 150 1.79 -2.68 6.33
N TYR A 151 2.09 -3.16 5.13
CA TYR A 151 3.24 -2.69 4.35
C TYR A 151 3.00 -1.30 3.76
N LEU A 152 1.86 -1.09 3.10
CA LEU A 152 1.59 0.11 2.33
C LEU A 152 1.30 1.35 3.17
N LYS A 153 0.88 1.20 4.44
CA LYS A 153 0.75 2.35 5.37
C LYS A 153 2.05 3.17 5.48
N ALA A 154 3.20 2.53 5.24
CA ALA A 154 4.49 3.18 5.16
C ALA A 154 4.65 4.13 3.96
N GLU A 155 3.83 3.97 2.92
CA GLU A 155 3.89 4.77 1.69
C GLU A 155 2.96 6.00 1.71
N LYS A 156 2.13 6.12 2.75
CA LYS A 156 1.23 7.28 2.91
C LYS A 156 2.03 8.57 3.06
N GLY A 157 1.73 9.55 2.19
CA GLY A 157 2.32 10.88 2.21
C GLY A 157 2.62 11.43 0.82
N VAL A 158 3.49 12.43 0.76
CA VAL A 158 3.83 13.14 -0.48
C VAL A 158 5.11 12.58 -1.08
N HIS A 159 5.05 12.22 -2.36
CA HIS A 159 6.17 11.75 -3.16
C HIS A 159 6.63 12.84 -4.13
N ARG A 160 7.91 13.23 -4.04
CA ARG A 160 8.51 14.32 -4.83
C ARG A 160 9.37 13.75 -5.96
N LEU A 161 9.12 14.18 -7.19
CA LEU A 161 9.95 13.91 -8.35
C LEU A 161 10.79 15.13 -8.72
N VAL A 162 12.05 14.92 -9.05
CA VAL A 162 12.94 15.93 -9.64
C VAL A 162 13.59 15.34 -10.89
N ARG A 163 13.21 15.84 -12.07
CA ARG A 163 13.78 15.40 -13.36
C ARG A 163 13.78 16.53 -14.39
N ILE A 164 14.45 16.31 -15.52
CA ILE A 164 14.23 17.10 -16.73
C ILE A 164 12.87 16.67 -17.31
N SER A 165 11.96 17.62 -17.48
CA SER A 165 10.62 17.32 -17.96
C SER A 165 10.63 16.95 -19.46
N PRO A 166 10.03 15.81 -19.86
CA PRO A 166 9.83 15.48 -21.26
C PRO A 166 8.79 16.37 -21.95
N PHE A 167 8.00 17.13 -21.20
CA PHE A 167 6.96 18.05 -21.71
C PHE A 167 7.46 19.48 -21.86
N ASP A 168 8.66 19.80 -21.38
CA ASP A 168 9.27 21.13 -21.51
C ASP A 168 10.30 21.13 -22.66
N SER A 169 9.97 21.79 -23.75
CA SER A 169 10.86 21.94 -24.91
C SER A 169 12.20 22.63 -24.60
N SER A 170 12.25 23.39 -23.48
CA SER A 170 13.46 24.07 -22.99
C SER A 170 14.38 23.14 -22.21
N GLY A 171 13.99 21.89 -21.94
CA GLY A 171 14.80 20.91 -21.22
C GLY A 171 15.12 21.31 -19.77
N ARG A 172 14.25 22.08 -19.13
CA ARG A 172 14.45 22.54 -17.74
C ARG A 172 14.11 21.43 -16.75
N ARG A 173 14.76 21.53 -15.60
CA ARG A 173 14.48 20.66 -14.47
C ARG A 173 13.20 21.11 -13.76
N HIS A 174 12.28 20.17 -13.56
CA HIS A 174 11.01 20.39 -12.89
C HIS A 174 10.94 19.56 -11.60
N THR A 175 10.13 20.06 -10.68
CA THR A 175 9.78 19.36 -9.44
C THR A 175 8.27 19.14 -9.43
N SER A 176 7.84 17.90 -9.20
CA SER A 176 6.43 17.52 -9.19
C SER A 176 6.11 16.73 -7.93
N PHE A 177 4.87 16.80 -7.49
CA PHE A 177 4.41 16.17 -6.26
C PHE A 177 3.17 15.33 -6.55
N VAL A 178 3.10 14.17 -5.90
CA VAL A 178 1.92 13.31 -5.86
C VAL A 178 1.66 12.93 -4.41
N SER A 179 0.43 13.07 -3.97
CA SER A 179 -0.02 12.55 -2.68
C SER A 179 -0.42 11.09 -2.85
N CYS A 180 0.06 10.24 -1.97
CA CYS A 180 -0.33 8.85 -1.83
C CYS A 180 -1.11 8.71 -0.53
N GLU A 181 -2.38 8.33 -0.64
CA GLU A 181 -3.23 7.96 0.48
C GLU A 181 -3.37 6.45 0.54
N VAL A 182 -3.27 5.89 1.75
CA VAL A 182 -3.41 4.45 1.97
C VAL A 182 -4.39 4.22 3.09
N MET A 183 -5.35 3.32 2.84
CA MET A 183 -6.42 2.97 3.75
C MET A 183 -6.58 1.44 3.78
N PRO A 184 -7.00 0.85 4.91
CA PRO A 184 -7.34 -0.56 4.94
C PRO A 184 -8.66 -0.82 4.18
N GLU A 185 -8.74 -1.93 3.47
CA GLU A 185 -10.01 -2.45 2.95
C GLU A 185 -10.71 -3.18 4.08
N PHE A 186 -11.93 -2.75 4.43
CA PHE A 186 -12.73 -3.46 5.43
C PHE A 186 -13.58 -4.54 4.77
N ASN A 187 -13.54 -5.73 5.33
CA ASN A 187 -14.55 -6.75 5.09
C ASN A 187 -15.85 -6.28 5.77
N GLU A 188 -17.01 -6.66 5.23
CA GLU A 188 -18.34 -6.15 5.58
C GLU A 188 -18.74 -6.19 7.09
N GLU A 189 -17.88 -6.72 7.96
CA GLU A 189 -18.17 -7.00 9.37
C GLU A 189 -17.83 -5.87 10.35
N ILE A 190 -17.17 -4.81 9.93
CA ILE A 190 -16.96 -3.67 10.82
C ILE A 190 -18.09 -2.68 10.61
N GLU A 191 -19.01 -2.65 11.55
CA GLU A 191 -20.17 -1.77 11.63
C GLU A 191 -19.80 -0.28 11.65
N ILE A 192 -19.45 0.24 10.48
CA ILE A 192 -19.77 1.64 10.22
C ILE A 192 -21.21 1.60 9.73
N ASP A 193 -22.14 1.98 10.62
CA ASP A 193 -23.54 2.10 10.30
C ASP A 193 -23.74 3.27 9.33
N ILE A 194 -23.70 2.95 8.02
CA ILE A 194 -23.97 3.92 6.96
C ILE A 194 -25.44 3.81 6.63
N ARG A 195 -26.22 4.77 7.12
CA ARG A 195 -27.65 4.83 6.80
C ARG A 195 -27.83 5.25 5.35
N THR A 196 -28.77 4.63 4.67
CA THR A 196 -29.06 4.96 3.25
C THR A 196 -29.52 6.42 3.09
N GLU A 197 -30.17 6.98 4.09
CA GLU A 197 -30.64 8.39 4.14
C GLU A 197 -29.48 9.40 4.21
N ASP A 198 -28.31 8.98 4.71
CA ASP A 198 -27.11 9.83 4.80
C ASP A 198 -26.28 9.82 3.51
N LEU A 199 -26.73 9.08 2.49
CA LEU A 199 -26.03 8.94 1.23
C LEU A 199 -26.73 9.69 0.09
N LYS A 200 -26.02 10.56 -0.57
CA LYS A 200 -26.38 11.06 -1.89
C LYS A 200 -25.62 10.28 -2.96
N ILE A 201 -26.38 9.55 -3.77
CA ILE A 201 -25.81 8.72 -4.85
C ILE A 201 -26.16 9.38 -6.18
N ASP A 202 -25.15 9.85 -6.89
CA ASP A 202 -25.27 10.43 -8.23
C ASP A 202 -24.65 9.46 -9.25
N THR A 203 -25.37 9.23 -10.35
CA THR A 203 -24.85 8.46 -11.47
C THR A 203 -24.56 9.39 -12.64
N TYR A 204 -23.46 9.14 -13.33
CA TYR A 204 -23.05 9.98 -14.45
C TYR A 204 -22.30 9.14 -15.50
N ARG A 205 -22.05 9.74 -16.65
CA ARG A 205 -21.33 9.08 -17.74
C ARG A 205 -19.85 9.03 -17.39
N ALA A 206 -19.27 7.83 -17.48
CA ALA A 206 -17.84 7.68 -17.29
C ALA A 206 -17.06 8.48 -18.33
N SER A 207 -16.02 9.21 -17.92
CA SER A 207 -15.12 9.92 -18.81
C SER A 207 -13.87 9.08 -19.04
N GLY A 208 -13.59 8.68 -20.30
CA GLY A 208 -12.40 7.91 -20.66
C GLY A 208 -12.37 7.56 -22.14
N ALA A 209 -11.19 7.17 -22.63
CA ALA A 209 -11.01 6.64 -23.97
C ALA A 209 -11.65 5.23 -24.06
N GLY A 210 -12.87 5.15 -24.56
CA GLY A 210 -13.61 3.89 -24.75
C GLY A 210 -14.71 4.09 -25.77
N GLY A 211 -15.11 2.99 -26.43
CA GLY A 211 -16.09 2.99 -27.53
C GLY A 211 -17.48 3.50 -27.12
N GLN A 212 -18.42 3.46 -28.07
CA GLN A 212 -19.77 4.05 -27.96
C GLN A 212 -20.56 3.69 -26.68
N HIS A 213 -20.24 2.59 -26.02
CA HIS A 213 -20.95 2.13 -24.81
C HIS A 213 -20.61 2.98 -23.56
N ILE A 214 -19.39 3.51 -23.46
CA ILE A 214 -18.94 4.34 -22.30
C ILE A 214 -19.60 5.71 -22.35
N ASN A 215 -19.88 6.23 -23.55
CA ASN A 215 -20.46 7.55 -23.76
C ASN A 215 -21.99 7.58 -23.72
N THR A 216 -22.66 6.42 -23.64
CA THR A 216 -24.14 6.33 -23.69
C THR A 216 -24.78 5.85 -22.41
N THR A 217 -24.01 5.24 -21.48
CA THR A 217 -24.58 4.64 -20.26
C THR A 217 -24.01 5.32 -19.02
N ASP A 218 -24.88 5.75 -18.10
CA ASP A 218 -24.49 6.36 -16.80
C ASP A 218 -24.01 5.24 -15.83
N SER A 219 -22.83 4.66 -16.11
CA SER A 219 -22.25 3.58 -15.32
C SER A 219 -21.39 4.06 -14.15
N ALA A 220 -20.84 5.28 -14.22
CA ALA A 220 -20.07 5.86 -13.15
C ALA A 220 -20.95 6.25 -11.96
N VAL A 221 -20.47 5.98 -10.76
CA VAL A 221 -21.19 6.26 -9.52
C VAL A 221 -20.35 7.18 -8.63
N ARG A 222 -21.00 8.22 -8.13
CA ARG A 222 -20.47 9.12 -7.09
C ARG A 222 -21.34 8.96 -5.86
N ILE A 223 -20.73 8.67 -4.73
CA ILE A 223 -21.42 8.60 -3.44
C ILE A 223 -20.86 9.71 -2.55
N THR A 224 -21.77 10.54 -2.05
CA THR A 224 -21.45 11.58 -1.06
C THR A 224 -22.11 11.21 0.26
N HIS A 225 -21.32 11.09 1.31
CA HIS A 225 -21.84 10.92 2.67
C HIS A 225 -22.15 12.31 3.25
N LEU A 226 -23.45 12.61 3.37
CA LEU A 226 -23.93 13.94 3.71
C LEU A 226 -23.41 14.47 5.06
N PRO A 227 -23.37 13.68 6.15
CA PRO A 227 -22.92 14.16 7.45
C PRO A 227 -21.43 14.56 7.47
N THR A 228 -20.60 13.87 6.71
CA THR A 228 -19.13 14.08 6.71
C THR A 228 -18.61 14.77 5.47
N ASN A 229 -19.45 14.97 4.44
CA ASN A 229 -19.08 15.46 3.11
C ASN A 229 -17.97 14.64 2.41
N VAL A 230 -17.76 13.40 2.81
CA VAL A 230 -16.83 12.49 2.14
C VAL A 230 -17.43 12.08 0.80
N VAL A 231 -16.65 12.28 -0.27
CA VAL A 231 -17.05 11.93 -1.64
C VAL A 231 -16.16 10.82 -2.16
N VAL A 232 -16.76 9.82 -2.77
CA VAL A 232 -16.08 8.74 -3.49
C VAL A 232 -16.67 8.58 -4.88
N THR A 233 -15.84 8.20 -5.85
CA THR A 233 -16.25 7.95 -7.24
C THR A 233 -15.71 6.62 -7.69
N CYS A 234 -16.50 5.86 -8.44
CA CYS A 234 -16.07 4.62 -9.07
C CYS A 234 -16.64 4.51 -10.48
N GLN A 235 -15.76 4.22 -11.45
CA GLN A 235 -16.12 4.08 -12.86
C GLN A 235 -15.35 2.93 -13.56
N SER A 236 -14.76 2.02 -12.76
CA SER A 236 -13.89 0.94 -13.24
C SER A 236 -14.62 -0.14 -14.05
N GLU A 237 -15.90 -0.34 -13.74
CA GLU A 237 -16.70 -1.40 -14.34
C GLU A 237 -17.78 -0.86 -15.28
N ARG A 238 -18.21 -1.70 -16.24
CA ARG A 238 -19.34 -1.39 -17.10
C ARG A 238 -20.69 -1.51 -16.38
N SER A 239 -20.70 -2.15 -15.23
CA SER A 239 -21.89 -2.38 -14.39
C SER A 239 -21.99 -1.30 -13.32
N GLN A 240 -23.06 -0.50 -13.36
CA GLN A 240 -23.39 0.48 -12.33
C GLN A 240 -23.49 -0.16 -10.93
N ILE A 241 -24.04 -1.40 -10.85
CA ILE A 241 -24.19 -2.11 -9.57
C ILE A 241 -22.82 -2.41 -8.96
N LYS A 242 -21.88 -2.95 -9.76
CA LYS A 242 -20.52 -3.22 -9.31
C LYS A 242 -19.77 -1.95 -8.91
N ASN A 243 -19.91 -0.87 -9.70
CA ASN A 243 -19.35 0.43 -9.36
C ASN A 243 -19.92 0.97 -8.04
N ARG A 244 -21.22 0.78 -7.79
CA ARG A 244 -21.84 1.16 -6.52
C ARG A 244 -21.28 0.35 -5.34
N GLU A 245 -21.13 -0.95 -5.48
CA GLU A 245 -20.54 -1.81 -4.43
C GLU A 245 -19.09 -1.40 -4.13
N SER A 246 -18.29 -1.17 -5.15
CA SER A 246 -16.91 -0.72 -5.00
C SER A 246 -16.84 0.67 -4.35
N ALA A 247 -17.68 1.62 -4.80
CA ALA A 247 -17.77 2.95 -4.20
C ALA A 247 -18.20 2.88 -2.71
N MET A 248 -19.10 1.97 -2.34
CA MET A 248 -19.48 1.76 -0.93
C MET A 248 -18.32 1.24 -0.10
N LYS A 249 -17.50 0.33 -0.62
CA LYS A 249 -16.29 -0.14 0.07
C LYS A 249 -15.29 1.00 0.28
N MET A 250 -15.08 1.81 -0.78
CA MET A 250 -14.21 3.00 -0.70
C MET A 250 -14.73 4.01 0.33
N LEU A 251 -16.06 4.24 0.37
CA LEU A 251 -16.66 5.16 1.34
C LEU A 251 -16.46 4.66 2.77
N LYS A 252 -16.70 3.37 3.03
CA LYS A 252 -16.46 2.75 4.35
C LYS A 252 -15.01 2.96 4.80
N ALA A 253 -14.05 2.70 3.91
CA ALA A 253 -12.63 2.90 4.21
C ALA A 253 -12.29 4.36 4.55
N LYS A 254 -12.82 5.33 3.76
CA LYS A 254 -12.60 6.76 4.02
C LYS A 254 -13.22 7.24 5.33
N LEU A 255 -14.44 6.79 5.63
CA LEU A 255 -15.12 7.16 6.88
C LEU A 255 -14.37 6.64 8.11
N TYR A 256 -13.84 5.44 8.02
CA TYR A 256 -13.03 4.87 9.11
C TYR A 256 -11.70 5.62 9.29
N GLN A 257 -11.01 5.91 8.19
CA GLN A 257 -9.78 6.70 8.26
C GLN A 257 -10.04 8.06 8.93
N LYS A 258 -11.15 8.72 8.54
CA LYS A 258 -11.55 9.99 9.15
C LYS A 258 -11.81 9.86 10.65
N ARG A 259 -12.41 8.76 11.07
CA ARG A 259 -12.68 8.51 12.51
C ARG A 259 -11.39 8.28 13.30
N ILE A 260 -10.40 7.59 12.70
CA ILE A 260 -9.07 7.47 13.32
C ILE A 260 -8.39 8.84 13.42
N GLU A 261 -8.46 9.64 12.37
CA GLU A 261 -7.87 10.99 12.37
C GLU A 261 -8.54 11.91 13.41
N GLU A 262 -9.85 11.82 13.58
CA GLU A 262 -10.59 12.53 14.63
C GLU A 262 -10.13 12.11 16.03
N GLN A 263 -9.94 10.80 16.28
CA GLN A 263 -9.41 10.28 17.54
C GLN A 263 -7.95 10.69 17.77
N GLU A 264 -7.12 10.66 16.72
CA GLU A 264 -5.73 11.11 16.80
C GLU A 264 -5.62 12.62 17.04
N GLN A 265 -6.54 13.42 16.46
CA GLN A 265 -6.64 14.85 16.72
C GLN A 265 -7.06 15.16 18.16
N GLU A 266 -8.07 14.45 18.69
CA GLU A 266 -8.45 14.57 20.10
C GLU A 266 -7.29 14.23 21.05
N LEU A 267 -6.53 13.16 20.73
CA LEU A 267 -5.33 12.79 21.48
C LEU A 267 -4.20 13.81 21.35
N ALA A 268 -4.05 14.44 20.18
CA ALA A 268 -3.06 15.48 19.93
C ALA A 268 -3.42 16.80 20.62
N GLU A 269 -4.70 17.17 20.67
CA GLU A 269 -5.19 18.32 21.46
C GLU A 269 -4.97 18.11 22.95
N ILE A 270 -5.16 16.91 23.46
CA ILE A 270 -4.84 16.52 24.84
C ILE A 270 -3.32 16.58 25.11
N ARG A 271 -2.49 16.30 24.10
CA ARG A 271 -1.01 16.31 24.23
C ARG A 271 -0.35 17.65 23.95
N GLY A 272 -1.06 18.64 23.40
CA GLY A 272 -0.56 19.99 23.10
C GLY A 272 0.37 20.07 21.89
N GLU A 273 0.02 20.97 20.96
CA GLU A 273 0.73 21.46 19.76
C GLU A 273 1.43 20.44 18.87
N GLN A 274 0.72 19.98 17.84
CA GLN A 274 1.37 19.54 16.60
C GLN A 274 1.37 20.69 15.58
N LYS A 275 2.56 20.95 15.02
CA LYS A 275 2.77 21.96 13.99
C LYS A 275 1.97 21.57 12.73
N GLU A 276 1.28 22.54 12.14
CA GLU A 276 0.57 22.44 10.88
C GLU A 276 1.36 21.67 9.81
N ILE A 277 0.66 20.79 9.08
CA ILE A 277 1.18 20.05 7.93
C ILE A 277 1.37 21.06 6.78
N GLY A 278 2.51 21.72 6.78
CA GLY A 278 2.99 22.56 5.69
C GLY A 278 4.02 21.79 4.86
N TRP A 279 4.56 22.39 3.86
CA TRP A 279 5.53 21.92 2.85
C TRP A 279 6.67 20.98 3.33
N GLY A 280 6.71 20.52 4.58
CA GLY A 280 7.67 19.63 5.20
C GLY A 280 7.27 18.14 5.24
N SER A 281 6.11 17.75 4.75
CA SER A 281 5.58 16.38 4.88
C SER A 281 5.96 15.42 3.74
N GLN A 282 6.99 15.74 2.94
CA GLN A 282 7.50 14.84 1.91
C GLN A 282 8.12 13.61 2.56
N ILE A 283 7.55 12.43 2.28
CA ILE A 283 8.11 11.17 2.78
C ILE A 283 9.32 10.75 1.97
N ARG A 284 9.29 10.93 0.63
CA ARG A 284 10.35 10.44 -0.26
C ARG A 284 10.56 11.36 -1.46
N SER A 285 11.85 11.55 -1.83
CA SER A 285 12.25 12.27 -3.02
C SER A 285 12.90 11.32 -4.01
N TYR A 286 12.51 11.45 -5.28
CA TYR A 286 13.01 10.70 -6.42
C TYR A 286 13.70 11.69 -7.35
N VAL A 287 15.03 11.63 -7.39
CA VAL A 287 15.87 12.52 -8.18
C VAL A 287 16.45 11.74 -9.36
N PHE A 288 16.15 12.18 -10.58
CA PHE A 288 16.66 11.60 -11.80
C PHE A 288 17.76 12.46 -12.45
N HIS A 289 17.83 13.74 -12.08
CA HIS A 289 18.79 14.69 -12.59
C HIS A 289 19.09 15.78 -11.56
N PRO A 290 20.36 16.21 -11.34
CA PRO A 290 21.59 15.88 -12.08
C PRO A 290 22.26 14.55 -11.63
N TYR A 291 21.76 13.92 -10.59
CA TYR A 291 22.19 12.61 -10.10
C TYR A 291 20.97 11.72 -9.90
N SER A 292 21.17 10.41 -9.86
CA SER A 292 20.11 9.44 -9.66
C SER A 292 20.09 8.98 -8.21
N MET A 293 19.01 9.29 -7.47
CA MET A 293 18.87 8.90 -6.07
C MET A 293 17.41 8.92 -5.65
N VAL A 294 16.98 7.92 -4.89
CA VAL A 294 15.73 7.93 -4.12
C VAL A 294 16.10 8.00 -2.65
N LYS A 295 15.50 8.94 -1.92
CA LYS A 295 15.73 9.15 -0.49
C LYS A 295 14.42 9.25 0.27
N ASP A 296 14.24 8.42 1.29
CA ASP A 296 13.19 8.55 2.28
C ASP A 296 13.65 9.47 3.42
N HIS A 297 12.93 10.58 3.61
CA HIS A 297 13.30 11.59 4.59
C HIS A 297 13.01 11.20 6.04
N ARG A 298 12.15 10.20 6.25
CA ARG A 298 11.75 9.76 7.59
C ARG A 298 12.80 8.84 8.22
N THR A 299 13.45 8.02 7.39
CA THR A 299 14.41 7.00 7.81
C THR A 299 15.84 7.30 7.36
N ASN A 300 16.03 8.28 6.48
CA ASN A 300 17.26 8.57 5.77
C ASN A 300 17.77 7.41 4.90
N THR A 301 16.92 6.45 4.57
CA THR A 301 17.23 5.35 3.64
C THR A 301 17.38 5.91 2.23
N GLU A 302 18.46 5.54 1.55
CA GLU A 302 18.79 6.01 0.20
C GLU A 302 19.03 4.82 -0.75
N SER A 303 18.69 5.00 -2.02
CA SER A 303 19.00 4.06 -3.09
C SER A 303 19.46 4.81 -4.33
N GLY A 304 20.62 4.46 -4.88
CA GLY A 304 21.10 4.95 -6.17
C GLY A 304 20.46 4.24 -7.38
N ASN A 305 19.81 3.08 -7.14
CA ASN A 305 19.12 2.34 -8.21
C ASN A 305 17.68 2.86 -8.38
N VAL A 306 17.56 4.06 -8.94
CA VAL A 306 16.24 4.70 -9.15
C VAL A 306 15.34 3.85 -10.05
N GLN A 307 15.92 3.22 -11.09
CA GLN A 307 15.15 2.38 -12.00
C GLN A 307 14.59 1.13 -11.29
N GLY A 308 15.37 0.46 -10.45
CA GLY A 308 14.89 -0.66 -9.64
C GLY A 308 13.74 -0.26 -8.72
N VAL A 309 13.85 0.91 -8.07
CA VAL A 309 12.77 1.46 -7.24
C VAL A 309 11.51 1.70 -8.07
N MET A 310 11.62 2.33 -9.26
CA MET A 310 10.49 2.55 -10.16
C MET A 310 9.90 1.25 -10.74
N ASP A 311 10.68 0.18 -10.74
CA ASP A 311 10.23 -1.16 -11.12
C ASP A 311 9.69 -1.98 -9.93
N GLY A 312 9.49 -1.33 -8.77
CA GLY A 312 8.82 -1.88 -7.60
C GLY A 312 9.73 -2.35 -6.46
N ASP A 313 11.04 -2.05 -6.47
CA ASP A 313 11.95 -2.42 -5.37
C ASP A 313 11.86 -1.37 -4.24
N ILE A 314 10.68 -1.23 -3.63
CA ILE A 314 10.41 -0.26 -2.54
C ILE A 314 10.50 -0.87 -1.15
N ASP A 315 10.67 -2.19 -1.02
CA ASP A 315 10.78 -2.90 0.25
C ASP A 315 11.84 -2.33 1.20
N PRO A 316 13.04 -1.90 0.76
CA PRO A 316 14.02 -1.31 1.65
C PRO A 316 13.51 -0.08 2.40
N PHE A 317 12.68 0.75 1.74
CA PHE A 317 12.09 1.93 2.35
C PHE A 317 10.94 1.58 3.29
N ILE A 318 10.05 0.66 2.88
CA ILE A 318 8.95 0.16 3.71
C ILE A 318 9.51 -0.46 5.00
N ASN A 319 10.49 -1.35 4.86
CA ASN A 319 11.09 -2.07 5.97
C ASN A 319 11.81 -1.11 6.94
N ALA A 320 12.57 -0.15 6.42
CA ALA A 320 13.22 0.86 7.24
C ALA A 320 12.21 1.71 8.03
N TYR A 321 11.09 2.08 7.41
CA TYR A 321 10.04 2.82 8.08
C TYR A 321 9.35 1.99 9.17
N LEU A 322 8.97 0.76 8.88
CA LEU A 322 8.33 -0.13 9.85
C LEU A 322 9.24 -0.37 11.06
N ARG A 323 10.53 -0.62 10.85
CA ARG A 323 11.51 -0.76 11.94
C ARG A 323 11.69 0.52 12.75
N SER A 324 11.59 1.70 12.14
CA SER A 324 11.72 2.97 12.84
C SER A 324 10.57 3.25 13.83
N LYS A 325 9.45 2.53 13.71
CA LYS A 325 8.30 2.61 14.61
C LYS A 325 8.46 1.78 15.87
N ILE A 326 9.44 0.88 15.91
CA ILE A 326 9.80 0.14 17.11
C ILE A 326 10.60 1.08 18.02
N LYS A 327 9.98 1.60 19.04
CA LYS A 327 10.65 2.27 20.16
C LYS A 327 10.09 1.78 21.47
#